data_9a44405361514df898ea3a09099ac88b
#
_entry.id   9a44405361514df898ea3a09099ac88b
#
_cell.length_a   1.000
_cell.length_b   1.000
_cell.length_c   1.000
_cell.angle_alpha   90.00
_cell.angle_beta   90.00
_cell.angle_gamma   90.00
#
_symmetry.space_group_name_H-M   'P 1'
#
loop_
_entity.id
_entity.type
_entity.pdbx_description
1 polymer ?
#
loop_
_entity_poly.entity_id
_entity_poly.type
_entity_poly.pdbx_seq_one_letter_code
_entity_poly.pdbx_strand_id
1 'polypeptide(L)'
;MKSVLNGGGRIGAGSDFPVDVFGNEPVKGLQMGCTRKMYREDVLPGSFELKPESEKLSMDDVITSYTISNAYQMRMEDKIGSIEVGKYADLVILDKNVFEIPLEEVYMTEVCETIMNGVTIYSK
;
A
#
# COMPACT_ATOMS: atom_id res chain seq x y z
N MET A 1 5.57 8.56 -10.91
CA MET A 1 4.73 7.34 -10.70
C MET A 1 3.37 7.49 -11.39
N LYS A 2 2.64 8.57 -11.14
CA LYS A 2 1.33 8.79 -11.79
C LYS A 2 1.41 8.85 -13.32
N SER A 3 2.49 9.41 -13.86
CA SER A 3 2.76 9.43 -15.30
C SER A 3 2.84 8.03 -15.93
N VAL A 4 3.35 7.04 -15.20
CA VAL A 4 3.39 5.63 -15.66
C VAL A 4 1.97 5.08 -15.79
N LEU A 5 1.12 5.31 -14.77
CA LEU A 5 -0.28 4.88 -14.81
C LEU A 5 -1.06 5.57 -15.93
N ASN A 6 -0.85 6.89 -16.10
CA ASN A 6 -1.50 7.67 -17.17
C ASN A 6 -1.08 7.18 -18.57
N GLY A 7 0.12 6.63 -18.70
CA GLY A 7 0.62 5.99 -19.93
C GLY A 7 0.14 4.55 -20.14
N GLY A 8 -0.75 4.03 -19.27
CA GLY A 8 -1.26 2.65 -19.34
C GLY A 8 -0.33 1.61 -18.72
N GLY A 9 0.74 2.04 -18.04
CA GLY A 9 1.64 1.15 -17.32
C GLY A 9 1.04 0.70 -15.97
N ARG A 10 1.69 -0.29 -15.35
CA ARG A 10 1.37 -0.77 -13.99
C ARG A 10 2.52 -0.46 -13.04
N ILE A 11 2.19 -0.29 -11.77
CA ILE A 11 3.16 -0.08 -10.69
C ILE A 11 2.92 -1.16 -9.66
N GLY A 12 3.96 -1.91 -9.31
CA GLY A 12 3.99 -2.74 -8.09
C GLY A 12 4.71 -1.99 -6.98
N ALA A 13 4.25 -2.13 -5.75
CA ALA A 13 4.84 -1.47 -4.59
C ALA A 13 5.35 -2.49 -3.57
N GLY A 14 6.40 -2.09 -2.84
CA GLY A 14 7.00 -2.85 -1.75
C GLY A 14 7.91 -1.95 -0.94
N SER A 15 8.37 -2.43 0.22
CA SER A 15 9.23 -1.68 1.15
C SER A 15 10.70 -1.75 0.81
N ASP A 16 11.13 -2.68 -0.04
CA ASP A 16 12.54 -3.03 -0.25
C ASP A 16 13.25 -3.49 1.04
N PHE A 17 12.47 -4.07 1.98
CA PHE A 17 13.02 -4.58 3.23
C PHE A 17 14.14 -5.61 2.97
N PRO A 18 15.27 -5.54 3.70
CA PRO A 18 15.55 -4.74 4.90
C PRO A 18 16.29 -3.40 4.63
N VAL A 19 16.24 -2.89 3.43
CA VAL A 19 16.98 -1.68 3.02
C VAL A 19 16.31 -0.41 3.53
N ASP A 20 14.97 -0.40 3.62
CA ASP A 20 14.25 0.73 4.16
C ASP A 20 14.43 0.85 5.68
N VAL A 21 14.26 2.07 6.19
CA VAL A 21 14.36 2.37 7.63
C VAL A 21 13.03 2.16 8.37
N PHE A 22 11.99 1.70 7.69
CA PHE A 22 10.61 1.67 8.18
C PHE A 22 10.08 0.26 8.44
N GLY A 23 10.88 -0.75 8.12
CA GLY A 23 10.46 -2.13 8.20
C GLY A 23 9.44 -2.51 7.11
N ASN A 24 8.84 -3.67 7.26
CA ASN A 24 7.89 -4.21 6.29
C ASN A 24 6.44 -3.84 6.66
N GLU A 25 6.12 -2.54 6.67
CA GLU A 25 4.81 -2.03 7.06
C GLU A 25 4.10 -1.34 5.86
N PRO A 26 3.27 -2.06 5.09
CA PRO A 26 2.60 -1.53 3.90
C PRO A 26 1.78 -0.26 4.15
N VAL A 27 1.15 -0.14 5.33
CA VAL A 27 0.32 1.03 5.69
C VAL A 27 1.12 2.35 5.61
N LYS A 28 2.38 2.35 6.04
CA LYS A 28 3.28 3.51 5.89
C LYS A 28 3.53 3.83 4.43
N GLY A 29 3.70 2.79 3.60
CA GLY A 29 3.85 2.93 2.16
C GLY A 29 2.60 3.50 1.47
N LEU A 30 1.39 3.21 1.97
CA LEU A 30 0.16 3.82 1.46
C LEU A 30 0.22 5.36 1.58
N GLN A 31 0.55 5.87 2.76
CA GLN A 31 0.68 7.30 2.98
C GLN A 31 1.77 7.93 2.10
N MET A 32 2.94 7.31 2.08
CA MET A 32 4.08 7.82 1.31
C MET A 32 3.79 7.87 -0.20
N GLY A 33 3.08 6.90 -0.73
CA GLY A 33 2.65 6.88 -2.13
C GLY A 33 1.71 8.04 -2.48
N CYS A 34 0.79 8.38 -1.57
CA CYS A 34 -0.16 9.47 -1.74
C CYS A 34 0.45 10.86 -1.50
N THR A 35 1.31 10.99 -0.49
CA THR A 35 1.87 12.29 -0.08
C THR A 35 3.20 12.63 -0.75
N ARG A 36 3.97 11.62 -1.18
CA ARG A 36 5.38 11.72 -1.62
C ARG A 36 6.29 12.33 -0.55
N LYS A 37 5.88 12.20 0.71
CA LYS A 37 6.64 12.60 1.91
C LYS A 37 6.91 11.39 2.77
N MET A 38 7.90 11.50 3.64
CA MET A 38 8.05 10.59 4.75
C MET A 38 6.76 10.57 5.60
N TYR A 39 6.37 9.42 6.09
CA TYR A 39 5.14 9.29 6.86
C TYR A 39 5.17 10.06 8.20
N ARG A 40 6.36 10.30 8.74
CA ARG A 40 6.60 11.13 9.92
C ARG A 40 7.90 11.89 9.77
N GLU A 41 7.89 13.17 10.14
CA GLU A 41 9.04 14.06 10.00
C GLU A 41 10.19 13.72 10.96
N ASP A 42 9.88 13.18 12.15
CA ASP A 42 10.87 12.78 13.14
C ASP A 42 11.64 11.49 12.79
N VAL A 43 11.12 10.69 11.84
CA VAL A 43 11.80 9.48 11.36
C VAL A 43 12.97 9.85 10.45
N LEU A 44 12.81 10.86 9.63
CA LEU A 44 13.87 11.41 8.79
C LEU A 44 13.78 12.94 8.81
N PRO A 45 14.38 13.60 9.82
CA PRO A 45 14.36 15.05 9.92
C PRO A 45 14.92 15.72 8.66
N GLY A 46 14.24 16.78 8.20
CA GLY A 46 14.59 17.47 6.98
C GLY A 46 14.14 16.77 5.70
N SER A 47 13.36 15.70 5.80
CA SER A 47 12.73 15.09 4.64
C SER A 47 11.79 16.10 3.97
N PHE A 48 11.76 16.07 2.66
CA PHE A 48 10.94 16.96 1.84
C PHE A 48 10.01 16.18 0.93
N GLU A 49 8.97 16.83 0.48
CA GLU A 49 8.08 16.26 -0.50
C GLU A 49 8.79 16.09 -1.85
N LEU A 50 8.79 14.89 -2.38
CA LEU A 50 9.37 14.61 -3.69
C LEU A 50 8.54 15.26 -4.80
N LYS A 51 9.15 16.10 -5.60
CA LYS A 51 8.52 16.76 -6.75
C LYS A 51 8.61 15.90 -8.02
N PRO A 52 7.77 16.11 -9.03
CA PRO A 52 6.63 17.04 -9.01
C PRO A 52 5.41 16.45 -8.28
N GLU A 53 4.54 17.32 -7.77
CA GLU A 53 3.29 16.90 -7.09
C GLU A 53 2.35 16.11 -8.01
N SER A 54 2.40 16.34 -9.31
CA SER A 54 1.62 15.59 -10.32
C SER A 54 1.92 14.09 -10.33
N GLU A 55 2.99 13.67 -9.68
CA GLU A 55 3.35 12.25 -9.53
C GLU A 55 2.80 11.59 -8.25
N LYS A 56 1.99 12.31 -7.46
CA LYS A 56 1.24 11.73 -6.34
C LYS A 56 0.24 10.70 -6.86
N LEU A 57 0.10 9.62 -6.12
CA LEU A 57 -0.87 8.57 -6.38
C LEU A 57 -2.14 8.83 -5.57
N SER A 58 -3.28 8.39 -6.06
CA SER A 58 -4.49 8.28 -5.23
C SER A 58 -4.37 7.08 -4.28
N MET A 59 -5.21 7.01 -3.26
CA MET A 59 -5.26 5.84 -2.37
C MET A 59 -5.59 4.56 -3.16
N ASP A 60 -6.51 4.63 -4.14
CA ASP A 60 -6.81 3.52 -5.04
C ASP A 60 -5.59 3.06 -5.83
N ASP A 61 -4.82 4.00 -6.40
CA ASP A 61 -3.59 3.67 -7.14
C ASP A 61 -2.59 2.92 -6.25
N VAL A 62 -2.42 3.40 -5.01
CA VAL A 62 -1.44 2.81 -4.09
C VAL A 62 -1.89 1.43 -3.61
N ILE A 63 -3.17 1.27 -3.20
CA ILE A 63 -3.70 -0.04 -2.80
C ILE A 63 -3.62 -1.02 -3.97
N THR A 64 -4.00 -0.59 -5.18
CA THR A 64 -3.86 -1.41 -6.39
C THR A 64 -2.41 -1.85 -6.61
N SER A 65 -1.43 -0.96 -6.33
CA SER A 65 -0.01 -1.28 -6.48
C SER A 65 0.49 -2.31 -5.46
N TYR A 66 -0.06 -2.32 -4.25
CA TYR A 66 0.29 -3.30 -3.21
C TYR A 66 -0.46 -4.63 -3.36
N THR A 67 -1.50 -4.70 -4.17
CA THR A 67 -2.39 -5.86 -4.29
C THR A 67 -2.36 -6.46 -5.70
N ILE A 68 -3.33 -6.14 -6.54
CA ILE A 68 -3.52 -6.79 -7.84
C ILE A 68 -2.36 -6.54 -8.82
N SER A 69 -1.67 -5.39 -8.73
CA SER A 69 -0.51 -5.13 -9.58
C SER A 69 0.68 -6.03 -9.22
N ASN A 70 0.90 -6.29 -7.94
CA ASN A 70 1.91 -7.24 -7.48
C ASN A 70 1.54 -8.68 -7.87
N ALA A 71 0.26 -9.05 -7.73
CA ALA A 71 -0.24 -10.34 -8.18
C ALA A 71 0.03 -10.55 -9.68
N TYR A 72 -0.22 -9.52 -10.49
CA TYR A 72 0.08 -9.53 -11.93
C TYR A 72 1.57 -9.73 -12.22
N GLN A 73 2.47 -9.05 -11.49
CA GLN A 73 3.92 -9.24 -11.66
C GLN A 73 4.35 -10.69 -11.36
N MET A 74 3.68 -11.33 -10.39
CA MET A 74 3.91 -12.72 -10.03
C MET A 74 3.16 -13.72 -10.92
N ARG A 75 2.35 -13.26 -11.88
CA ARG A 75 1.46 -14.07 -12.72
C ARG A 75 0.46 -14.90 -11.89
N MET A 76 -0.09 -14.29 -10.86
CA MET A 76 -1.04 -14.89 -9.92
C MET A 76 -2.34 -14.08 -9.80
N GLU A 77 -2.58 -13.14 -10.71
CA GLU A 77 -3.74 -12.25 -10.67
C GLU A 77 -5.09 -12.97 -10.82
N ASP A 78 -5.08 -14.20 -11.29
CA ASP A 78 -6.25 -15.09 -11.34
C ASP A 78 -6.53 -15.77 -10.00
N LYS A 79 -5.60 -15.71 -9.04
CA LYS A 79 -5.67 -16.40 -7.74
C LYS A 79 -5.71 -15.49 -6.53
N ILE A 80 -5.01 -14.34 -6.60
CA ILE A 80 -4.84 -13.40 -5.49
C ILE A 80 -4.89 -11.94 -5.96
N GLY A 81 -4.84 -11.01 -5.02
CA GLY A 81 -4.66 -9.57 -5.29
C GLY A 81 -5.97 -8.78 -5.46
N SER A 82 -7.12 -9.43 -5.45
CA SER A 82 -8.44 -8.78 -5.42
C SER A 82 -9.46 -9.68 -4.74
N ILE A 83 -10.54 -9.08 -4.25
CA ILE A 83 -11.65 -9.78 -3.60
C ILE A 83 -12.66 -10.17 -4.68
N GLU A 84 -12.51 -11.37 -5.21
CA GLU A 84 -13.35 -11.93 -6.27
C GLU A 84 -13.67 -13.39 -6.00
N VAL A 85 -14.86 -13.83 -6.44
CA VAL A 85 -15.26 -15.24 -6.33
C VAL A 85 -14.29 -16.13 -7.11
N GLY A 86 -13.77 -17.16 -6.44
CA GLY A 86 -12.80 -18.10 -7.02
C GLY A 86 -11.34 -17.79 -6.70
N LYS A 87 -11.03 -16.63 -6.12
CA LYS A 87 -9.69 -16.31 -5.62
C LYS A 87 -9.50 -16.76 -4.17
N TYR A 88 -8.26 -16.87 -3.75
CA TYR A 88 -7.95 -17.13 -2.35
C TYR A 88 -8.43 -15.98 -1.48
N ALA A 89 -8.97 -16.32 -0.30
CA ALA A 89 -9.38 -15.35 0.69
C ALA A 89 -8.15 -14.87 1.48
N ASP A 90 -7.29 -14.09 0.83
CA ASP A 90 -6.13 -13.42 1.41
C ASP A 90 -6.55 -11.97 1.70
N LEU A 91 -6.84 -11.67 2.96
CA LEU A 91 -7.48 -10.44 3.37
C LEU A 91 -6.74 -9.79 4.55
N VAL A 92 -6.78 -8.48 4.61
CA VAL A 92 -6.35 -7.68 5.76
C VAL A 92 -7.52 -6.81 6.20
N ILE A 93 -7.84 -6.84 7.50
CA ILE A 93 -8.84 -5.99 8.12
C ILE A 93 -8.10 -4.89 8.88
N LEU A 94 -8.42 -3.65 8.56
CA LEU A 94 -7.84 -2.45 9.16
C LEU A 94 -8.82 -1.85 10.19
N ASP A 95 -8.29 -1.17 11.20
CA ASP A 95 -9.08 -0.46 12.23
C ASP A 95 -9.73 0.83 11.71
N LYS A 96 -9.25 1.36 10.58
CA LYS A 96 -9.73 2.61 9.98
C LYS A 96 -10.00 2.45 8.49
N ASN A 97 -10.95 3.23 7.97
CA ASN A 97 -11.14 3.37 6.54
C ASN A 97 -10.12 4.37 5.98
N VAL A 98 -9.06 3.87 5.34
CA VAL A 98 -7.98 4.68 4.77
C VAL A 98 -8.43 5.65 3.68
N PHE A 99 -9.65 5.49 3.16
CA PHE A 99 -10.25 6.41 2.19
C PHE A 99 -10.95 7.61 2.83
N GLU A 100 -11.23 7.57 4.14
CA GLU A 100 -12.04 8.56 4.85
C GLU A 100 -11.24 9.37 5.89
N ILE A 101 -10.03 8.93 6.21
CA ILE A 101 -9.15 9.63 7.15
C ILE A 101 -8.18 10.59 6.43
N PRO A 102 -7.66 11.63 7.11
CA PRO A 102 -6.60 12.47 6.56
C PRO A 102 -5.39 11.66 6.11
N LEU A 103 -4.80 12.02 4.98
CA LEU A 103 -3.63 11.29 4.44
C LEU A 103 -2.46 11.22 5.41
N GLU A 104 -2.29 12.26 6.23
CA GLU A 104 -1.23 12.36 7.24
C GLU A 104 -1.43 11.44 8.44
N GLU A 105 -2.61 10.83 8.58
CA GLU A 105 -2.96 9.89 9.64
C GLU A 105 -2.96 8.44 9.20
N VAL A 106 -2.82 8.17 7.89
CA VAL A 106 -2.89 6.81 7.34
C VAL A 106 -1.85 5.89 7.98
N TYR A 107 -0.63 6.38 8.26
CA TYR A 107 0.42 5.58 8.89
C TYR A 107 0.06 5.04 10.29
N MET A 108 -0.95 5.64 10.95
CA MET A 108 -1.45 5.22 12.28
C MET A 108 -2.54 4.15 12.19
N THR A 109 -2.90 3.72 10.99
CA THR A 109 -3.87 2.65 10.79
C THR A 109 -3.25 1.31 11.20
N GLU A 110 -3.97 0.55 12.00
CA GLU A 110 -3.52 -0.74 12.52
C GLU A 110 -4.20 -1.91 11.80
N VAL A 111 -3.47 -2.99 11.67
CA VAL A 111 -4.02 -4.26 11.19
C VAL A 111 -4.75 -4.94 12.35
N CYS A 112 -6.06 -5.13 12.22
CA CYS A 112 -6.87 -5.87 13.19
C CYS A 112 -6.80 -7.37 12.96
N GLU A 113 -6.83 -7.80 11.70
CA GLU A 113 -6.81 -9.20 11.34
C GLU A 113 -6.11 -9.42 10.00
N THR A 114 -5.37 -10.51 9.88
CA THR A 114 -4.83 -11.01 8.62
C THR A 114 -5.33 -12.42 8.37
N ILE A 115 -5.93 -12.63 7.22
CA ILE A 115 -6.49 -13.90 6.78
C ILE A 115 -5.70 -14.36 5.57
N MET A 116 -5.27 -15.61 5.57
CA MET A 116 -4.57 -16.26 4.46
C MET A 116 -5.31 -17.54 4.06
N ASN A 117 -5.72 -17.59 2.81
CA ASN A 117 -6.50 -18.71 2.26
C ASN A 117 -7.74 -19.05 3.15
N GLY A 118 -8.42 -18.03 3.64
CA GLY A 118 -9.60 -18.16 4.50
C GLY A 118 -9.32 -18.52 5.96
N VAL A 119 -8.05 -18.60 6.37
CA VAL A 119 -7.65 -18.88 7.74
C VAL A 119 -7.05 -17.63 8.38
N THR A 120 -7.56 -17.24 9.54
CA THR A 120 -6.98 -16.14 10.34
C THR A 120 -5.59 -16.55 10.84
N ILE A 121 -4.57 -15.82 10.42
CA ILE A 121 -3.16 -16.04 10.82
C ILE A 121 -2.65 -14.99 11.81
N TYR A 122 -3.37 -13.87 11.94
CA TYR A 122 -3.11 -12.83 12.91
C TYR A 122 -4.43 -12.18 13.31
N SER A 123 -4.60 -11.91 14.60
CA SER A 123 -5.68 -11.10 15.18
C SER A 123 -5.12 -10.33 16.37
N LYS A 124 -5.43 -9.03 16.44
CA LYS A 124 -5.05 -8.13 17.52
C LYS A 124 -5.94 -8.32 18.74
#